data_7d86f023229b55d2932331f1db12e63a
#
_entry.id   7d86f023229b55d2932331f1db12e63a
#
_cell.length_a   1.000
_cell.length_b   1.000
_cell.length_c   1.000
_cell.angle_alpha   90.00
_cell.angle_beta   90.00
_cell.angle_gamma   90.00
#
_symmetry.space_group_name_H-M   'P 1'
#
loop_
_entity.id
_entity.type
_entity.pdbx_description
1 polymer ?
#
loop_
_entity_poly.entity_id
_entity_poly.type
_entity_poly.pdbx_seq_one_letter_code
_entity_poly.pdbx_strand_id
1 'polypeptide(L)'
;NSQLISKQENRFKDFKRLYTEDESFEEIIEPSEDLDISVSKTKINLKWPDEFYKDSNNLDNFSYKNLNRVIFKSKKLSQYKVNEKILFDGENIIINDEKGNIIIYSVEKQEVVYKYNFYKKRYKKLKKKLNIIIENSVIYVSDNIGYFYSLNYKNKKLLWAKNYKIPFRSNIKIFENKIILADQNNVSYLINKSNGDRLKIIPTE
;
A
#
# COMPACT_ATOMS: atom_id res chain seq x y z
N ASN A 1 0.98 -40.78 -34.04
CA ASN A 1 1.25 -39.44 -33.41
C ASN A 1 1.68 -38.38 -34.40
N SER A 2 2.44 -38.69 -35.49
CA SER A 2 2.87 -37.72 -36.48
C SER A 2 1.75 -37.14 -37.36
N GLN A 3 0.71 -37.92 -37.65
CA GLN A 3 -0.45 -37.48 -38.46
C GLN A 3 -1.36 -36.49 -37.69
N LEU A 4 -1.43 -36.54 -36.35
CA LEU A 4 -2.18 -35.60 -35.55
C LEU A 4 -1.51 -34.25 -35.43
N ILE A 5 -0.15 -34.23 -35.40
CA ILE A 5 0.65 -33.01 -35.36
C ILE A 5 0.55 -32.26 -36.69
N SER A 6 0.67 -32.95 -37.82
CA SER A 6 0.53 -32.34 -39.15
C SER A 6 -0.88 -31.78 -39.44
N LYS A 7 -1.93 -32.37 -38.84
CA LYS A 7 -3.29 -31.88 -38.95
C LYS A 7 -3.55 -30.63 -38.09
N GLN A 8 -2.82 -30.46 -36.98
CA GLN A 8 -2.90 -29.25 -36.17
C GLN A 8 -2.13 -28.10 -36.86
N GLU A 9 -0.96 -28.33 -37.40
CA GLU A 9 -0.18 -27.30 -38.11
C GLU A 9 -0.95 -26.74 -39.34
N ASN A 10 -1.71 -27.56 -40.05
CA ASN A 10 -2.51 -27.11 -41.21
C ASN A 10 -3.75 -26.28 -40.80
N ARG A 11 -4.24 -26.40 -39.58
CA ARG A 11 -5.40 -25.62 -39.10
C ARG A 11 -5.06 -24.16 -38.82
N PHE A 12 -3.80 -23.82 -38.62
CA PHE A 12 -3.37 -22.49 -38.27
C PHE A 12 -2.58 -21.78 -39.37
N LYS A 13 -2.55 -22.34 -40.58
CA LYS A 13 -1.82 -21.76 -41.71
C LYS A 13 -2.30 -20.38 -42.14
N ASP A 14 -3.54 -20.05 -41.86
CA ASP A 14 -4.16 -18.77 -42.25
C ASP A 14 -4.27 -17.78 -41.08
N PHE A 15 -3.75 -18.13 -39.90
CA PHE A 15 -3.76 -17.21 -38.78
C PHE A 15 -2.59 -16.23 -38.90
N LYS A 16 -2.89 -14.95 -39.11
CA LYS A 16 -1.90 -13.89 -38.93
C LYS A 16 -1.51 -13.81 -37.46
N ARG A 17 -0.21 -13.88 -37.16
CA ARG A 17 0.29 -13.54 -35.81
C ARG A 17 -0.16 -12.12 -35.49
N LEU A 18 -0.96 -11.95 -34.44
CA LEU A 18 -1.40 -10.64 -33.94
C LEU A 18 -0.29 -9.91 -33.18
N TYR A 19 0.72 -10.65 -32.73
CA TYR A 19 1.89 -10.09 -32.06
C TYR A 19 3.12 -10.64 -32.78
N THR A 20 3.90 -9.77 -33.38
CA THR A 20 5.32 -10.01 -33.63
C THR A 20 6.03 -9.86 -32.30
N GLU A 21 6.90 -10.79 -31.94
CA GLU A 21 7.88 -10.56 -30.88
C GLU A 21 8.62 -9.29 -31.25
N ASP A 22 8.54 -8.29 -30.37
CA ASP A 22 9.19 -7.02 -30.60
C ASP A 22 10.67 -7.22 -30.24
N GLU A 23 11.52 -7.42 -31.23
CA GLU A 23 12.96 -7.61 -31.07
C GLU A 23 13.64 -6.39 -30.43
N SER A 24 12.90 -5.29 -30.23
CA SER A 24 13.40 -4.05 -29.62
C SER A 24 13.91 -4.22 -28.18
N PHE A 25 13.55 -5.32 -27.49
CA PHE A 25 14.06 -5.64 -26.16
C PHE A 25 15.21 -6.64 -26.14
N GLU A 26 15.64 -7.13 -27.28
CA GLU A 26 16.77 -8.07 -27.38
C GLU A 26 18.12 -7.36 -27.54
N GLU A 27 18.10 -6.07 -27.83
CA GLU A 27 19.32 -5.27 -27.96
C GLU A 27 19.90 -4.99 -26.57
N ILE A 28 21.10 -5.53 -26.32
CA ILE A 28 21.86 -5.22 -25.11
C ILE A 28 22.41 -3.80 -25.27
N ILE A 29 21.76 -2.85 -24.60
CA ILE A 29 22.27 -1.48 -24.51
C ILE A 29 23.34 -1.47 -23.41
N GLU A 30 24.58 -1.43 -23.78
CA GLU A 30 25.68 -1.25 -22.84
C GLU A 30 25.62 0.18 -22.28
N PRO A 31 25.81 0.35 -20.95
CA PRO A 31 25.88 1.67 -20.35
C PRO A 31 27.08 2.43 -20.95
N SER A 32 26.94 3.76 -21.07
CA SER A 32 28.06 4.58 -21.54
C SER A 32 29.28 4.42 -20.63
N GLU A 33 30.48 4.45 -21.22
CA GLU A 33 31.75 4.33 -20.46
C GLU A 33 31.91 5.43 -19.39
N ASP A 34 31.22 6.57 -19.57
CA ASP A 34 31.23 7.73 -18.66
C ASP A 34 30.10 7.68 -17.61
N LEU A 35 29.43 6.53 -17.42
CA LEU A 35 28.33 6.43 -16.47
C LEU A 35 28.86 6.48 -15.02
N ASP A 36 28.77 7.64 -14.40
CA ASP A 36 29.08 7.80 -12.97
C ASP A 36 27.86 7.40 -12.10
N ILE A 37 27.96 6.28 -11.41
CA ILE A 37 26.93 5.79 -10.50
C ILE A 37 27.27 6.24 -9.09
N SER A 38 26.60 7.27 -8.61
CA SER A 38 26.72 7.69 -7.22
C SER A 38 25.67 7.01 -6.33
N VAL A 39 26.12 6.30 -5.32
CA VAL A 39 25.25 5.69 -4.32
C VAL A 39 25.08 6.66 -3.15
N SER A 40 23.83 6.96 -2.77
CA SER A 40 23.55 7.82 -1.62
C SER A 40 24.12 7.23 -0.32
N LYS A 41 24.55 8.11 0.60
CA LYS A 41 25.02 7.69 1.93
C LYS A 41 23.96 6.90 2.67
N THR A 42 24.41 5.91 3.45
CA THR A 42 23.49 5.10 4.27
C THR A 42 22.82 5.96 5.35
N LYS A 43 21.53 5.66 5.58
CA LYS A 43 20.70 6.30 6.60
C LYS A 43 20.26 5.28 7.66
N ILE A 44 19.97 5.78 8.85
CA ILE A 44 19.31 5.01 9.90
C ILE A 44 17.81 5.17 9.68
N ASN A 45 17.11 4.07 9.46
CA ASN A 45 15.64 4.09 9.33
C ASN A 45 15.00 4.05 10.74
N LEU A 46 14.26 5.09 11.07
CA LEU A 46 13.55 5.23 12.34
C LEU A 46 12.03 5.12 12.19
N LYS A 47 11.49 5.08 10.98
CA LYS A 47 10.04 5.08 10.72
C LYS A 47 9.72 4.32 9.44
N TRP A 48 8.52 3.73 9.42
CA TRP A 48 7.92 3.10 8.24
C TRP A 48 6.43 3.49 8.15
N PRO A 49 6.12 4.75 7.79
CA PRO A 49 4.76 5.30 7.87
C PRO A 49 3.85 4.94 6.70
N ASP A 50 4.39 4.41 5.62
CA ASP A 50 3.71 4.02 4.38
C ASP A 50 4.00 2.54 4.08
N GLU A 51 3.09 1.83 3.45
CA GLU A 51 3.28 0.44 3.02
C GLU A 51 4.53 0.24 2.14
N PHE A 52 4.92 1.26 1.38
CA PHE A 52 6.10 1.30 0.53
C PHE A 52 7.20 2.23 1.07
N TYR A 53 7.24 2.39 2.38
CA TYR A 53 8.22 3.18 3.11
C TYR A 53 7.97 4.69 3.07
N LYS A 54 7.88 5.31 1.90
CA LYS A 54 7.65 6.76 1.72
C LYS A 54 6.93 7.07 0.41
N ASP A 55 6.66 8.35 0.18
CA ASP A 55 5.86 8.88 -0.94
C ASP A 55 6.39 8.48 -2.31
N SER A 56 7.71 8.40 -2.48
CA SER A 56 8.34 8.01 -3.74
C SER A 56 8.32 6.51 -4.03
N ASN A 57 7.89 5.68 -3.07
CA ASN A 57 7.99 4.21 -3.08
C ASN A 57 9.42 3.67 -3.20
N ASN A 58 10.44 4.53 -3.10
CA ASN A 58 11.83 4.14 -3.17
C ASN A 58 12.41 3.96 -1.77
N LEU A 59 13.09 2.85 -1.56
CA LEU A 59 13.85 2.62 -0.34
C LEU A 59 15.12 3.49 -0.35
N ASP A 60 15.42 4.08 0.79
CA ASP A 60 16.73 4.70 1.00
C ASP A 60 17.79 3.61 1.19
N ASN A 61 19.06 3.99 1.04
CA ASN A 61 20.16 3.12 1.39
C ASN A 61 20.29 3.07 2.91
N PHE A 62 19.87 1.96 3.52
CA PHE A 62 19.86 1.81 4.97
C PHE A 62 21.13 1.20 5.52
N SER A 63 21.60 1.76 6.64
CA SER A 63 22.66 1.14 7.43
C SER A 63 22.13 -0.10 8.16
N TYR A 64 22.77 -1.25 7.94
CA TYR A 64 22.45 -2.50 8.62
C TYR A 64 23.66 -3.02 9.40
N LYS A 65 23.49 -3.18 10.70
CA LYS A 65 24.57 -3.60 11.62
C LYS A 65 24.74 -5.12 11.72
N ASN A 66 24.12 -5.89 10.84
CA ASN A 66 24.19 -7.36 10.77
C ASN A 66 23.81 -8.09 12.08
N LEU A 67 22.87 -7.55 12.85
CA LEU A 67 22.40 -8.13 14.10
C LEU A 67 21.09 -8.90 13.86
N ASN A 68 21.21 -10.14 13.38
CA ASN A 68 20.05 -11.03 13.14
C ASN A 68 19.59 -11.71 14.45
N ARG A 69 19.02 -10.95 15.36
CA ARG A 69 18.44 -11.52 16.60
C ARG A 69 17.02 -11.00 16.81
N VAL A 70 16.16 -11.86 17.33
CA VAL A 70 14.85 -11.46 17.81
C VAL A 70 15.04 -10.63 19.08
N ILE A 71 14.81 -9.31 18.99
CA ILE A 71 14.92 -8.39 20.13
C ILE A 71 13.62 -8.45 20.96
N PHE A 72 12.48 -8.69 20.27
CA PHE A 72 11.18 -8.61 20.91
C PHE A 72 10.19 -9.53 20.20
N LYS A 73 9.26 -10.13 20.97
CA LYS A 73 8.14 -10.95 20.47
C LYS A 73 6.87 -10.60 21.25
N SER A 74 5.88 -10.00 20.58
CA SER A 74 4.58 -9.73 21.18
C SER A 74 3.72 -10.98 21.32
N LYS A 75 2.71 -10.92 22.20
CA LYS A 75 1.56 -11.83 22.14
C LYS A 75 0.76 -11.55 20.86
N LYS A 76 -0.15 -12.48 20.50
CA LYS A 76 -1.05 -12.30 19.36
C LYS A 76 -1.90 -11.05 19.52
N LEU A 77 -1.76 -10.09 18.62
CA LEU A 77 -2.42 -8.77 18.70
C LEU A 77 -3.87 -8.78 18.18
N SER A 78 -4.22 -9.74 17.30
CA SER A 78 -5.60 -9.92 16.82
C SER A 78 -5.97 -11.39 16.76
N GLN A 79 -7.26 -11.67 16.98
CA GLN A 79 -7.85 -13.02 16.76
C GLN A 79 -8.09 -13.30 15.26
N TYR A 80 -8.12 -12.26 14.44
CA TYR A 80 -8.40 -12.30 13.02
C TYR A 80 -7.12 -12.23 12.19
N LYS A 81 -7.23 -12.53 10.89
CA LYS A 81 -6.10 -12.43 9.97
C LYS A 81 -5.64 -10.98 9.90
N VAL A 82 -4.37 -10.77 10.24
CA VAL A 82 -3.71 -9.45 10.18
C VAL A 82 -3.20 -9.22 8.76
N ASN A 83 -3.22 -7.97 8.31
CA ASN A 83 -2.58 -7.54 7.08
C ASN A 83 -1.05 -7.70 7.22
N GLU A 84 -0.39 -8.12 6.16
CA GLU A 84 1.06 -8.34 6.13
C GLU A 84 1.86 -7.03 6.17
N LYS A 85 1.21 -5.93 5.80
CA LYS A 85 1.81 -4.60 5.77
C LYS A 85 1.76 -3.95 7.15
N ILE A 86 2.91 -3.93 7.82
CA ILE A 86 3.09 -3.39 9.16
C ILE A 86 3.69 -1.99 9.03
N LEU A 87 3.11 -1.02 9.73
CA LEU A 87 3.63 0.34 9.77
C LEU A 87 4.28 0.64 11.12
N PHE A 88 5.22 1.59 11.12
CA PHE A 88 5.94 2.01 12.32
C PHE A 88 6.15 3.53 12.30
N ASP A 89 5.69 4.22 13.36
CA ASP A 89 5.77 5.67 13.49
C ASP A 89 7.02 6.18 14.21
N GLY A 90 7.88 5.25 14.67
CA GLY A 90 9.06 5.51 15.48
C GLY A 90 8.90 5.10 16.94
N GLU A 91 7.66 4.93 17.42
CA GLU A 91 7.32 4.53 18.81
C GLU A 91 6.36 3.34 18.82
N ASN A 92 5.44 3.30 17.86
CA ASN A 92 4.36 2.34 17.82
C ASN A 92 4.35 1.53 16.53
N ILE A 93 4.00 0.26 16.65
CA ILE A 93 3.66 -0.61 15.53
C ILE A 93 2.17 -0.46 15.28
N ILE A 94 1.79 -0.18 14.02
CA ILE A 94 0.40 -0.05 13.58
C ILE A 94 0.09 -1.19 12.63
N ILE A 95 -0.91 -1.98 12.99
CA ILE A 95 -1.41 -3.09 12.20
C ILE A 95 -2.91 -2.99 12.01
N ASN A 96 -3.44 -3.69 11.02
CA ASN A 96 -4.87 -3.84 10.81
C ASN A 96 -5.23 -5.29 10.51
N ASP A 97 -6.48 -5.67 10.73
CA ASP A 97 -6.98 -7.00 10.47
C ASP A 97 -8.18 -7.03 9.49
N GLU A 98 -8.56 -8.22 9.04
CA GLU A 98 -9.66 -8.43 8.08
C GLU A 98 -11.04 -8.02 8.62
N LYS A 99 -11.19 -7.72 9.91
CA LYS A 99 -12.41 -7.14 10.49
C LYS A 99 -12.41 -5.62 10.49
N GLY A 100 -11.29 -5.01 10.06
CA GLY A 100 -11.13 -3.56 10.00
C GLY A 100 -10.74 -2.95 11.34
N ASN A 101 -10.18 -3.73 12.25
CA ASN A 101 -9.57 -3.19 13.44
C ASN A 101 -8.22 -2.57 13.07
N ILE A 102 -7.97 -1.37 13.55
CA ILE A 102 -6.65 -0.74 13.58
C ILE A 102 -6.14 -0.91 14.99
N ILE A 103 -4.95 -1.48 15.13
CA ILE A 103 -4.35 -1.82 16.41
C ILE A 103 -3.02 -1.11 16.51
N ILE A 104 -2.84 -0.34 17.56
CA ILE A 104 -1.64 0.43 17.85
C ILE A 104 -0.96 -0.18 19.05
N TYR A 105 0.23 -0.69 18.83
CA TYR A 105 1.03 -1.36 19.84
C TYR A 105 2.27 -0.52 20.14
N SER A 106 2.41 -0.11 21.40
CA SER A 106 3.60 0.60 21.86
C SER A 106 4.76 -0.37 22.05
N VAL A 107 5.88 -0.11 21.39
CA VAL A 107 7.09 -0.93 21.53
C VAL A 107 7.71 -0.76 22.91
N GLU A 108 7.70 0.46 23.44
CA GLU A 108 8.24 0.79 24.77
C GLU A 108 7.42 0.12 25.88
N LYS A 109 6.07 0.32 25.86
CA LYS A 109 5.17 -0.23 26.88
C LYS A 109 4.89 -1.72 26.72
N GLN A 110 5.21 -2.29 25.56
CA GLN A 110 4.93 -3.68 25.21
C GLN A 110 3.45 -4.07 25.31
N GLU A 111 2.55 -3.12 25.03
CA GLU A 111 1.10 -3.32 25.09
C GLU A 111 0.35 -2.65 23.95
N VAL A 112 -0.90 -3.08 23.72
CA VAL A 112 -1.84 -2.41 22.83
C VAL A 112 -2.35 -1.15 23.51
N VAL A 113 -1.91 0.01 23.04
CA VAL A 113 -2.30 1.33 23.60
C VAL A 113 -3.60 1.85 23.02
N TYR A 114 -3.98 1.40 21.82
CA TYR A 114 -5.23 1.78 21.21
C TYR A 114 -5.70 0.74 20.20
N LYS A 115 -7.01 0.51 20.17
CA LYS A 115 -7.70 -0.30 19.17
C LYS A 115 -8.93 0.43 18.70
N TYR A 116 -9.07 0.58 17.39
CA TYR A 116 -10.19 1.28 16.77
C TYR A 116 -10.82 0.43 15.67
N ASN A 117 -12.15 0.46 15.60
CA ASN A 117 -12.91 -0.13 14.50
C ASN A 117 -13.97 0.87 14.03
N PHE A 118 -13.86 1.31 12.79
CA PHE A 118 -14.77 2.28 12.18
C PHE A 118 -16.15 1.69 11.85
N TYR A 119 -16.22 0.37 11.67
CA TYR A 119 -17.33 -0.25 10.96
C TYR A 119 -18.52 -0.58 11.88
N LYS A 120 -19.73 -0.17 11.44
CA LYS A 120 -21.01 -0.50 12.10
C LYS A 120 -21.36 -1.99 11.92
N LYS A 121 -22.35 -2.46 12.69
CA LYS A 121 -22.82 -3.87 12.71
C LYS A 121 -23.10 -4.45 11.31
N ARG A 122 -23.69 -3.66 10.40
CA ARG A 122 -24.03 -4.10 9.03
C ARG A 122 -22.83 -4.59 8.21
N TYR A 123 -21.64 -4.12 8.53
CA TYR A 123 -20.41 -4.51 7.83
C TYR A 123 -19.61 -5.60 8.54
N LYS A 124 -20.11 -6.15 9.66
CA LYS A 124 -19.37 -7.15 10.47
C LYS A 124 -18.94 -8.39 9.69
N LYS A 125 -19.80 -8.87 8.76
CA LYS A 125 -19.55 -10.08 7.99
C LYS A 125 -18.53 -9.88 6.86
N LEU A 126 -18.40 -8.66 6.35
CA LEU A 126 -17.48 -8.36 5.24
C LEU A 126 -16.03 -8.40 5.71
N LYS A 127 -15.17 -8.97 4.89
CA LYS A 127 -13.72 -8.83 5.04
C LYS A 127 -13.30 -7.45 4.57
N LYS A 128 -12.54 -6.74 5.39
CA LYS A 128 -11.99 -5.42 5.07
C LYS A 128 -10.56 -5.58 4.59
N LYS A 129 -10.25 -4.85 3.53
CA LYS A 129 -8.89 -4.63 3.08
C LYS A 129 -8.62 -3.14 3.22
N LEU A 130 -7.75 -2.79 4.14
CA LEU A 130 -7.41 -1.41 4.45
C LEU A 130 -6.06 -1.06 3.84
N ASN A 131 -5.98 0.09 3.18
CA ASN A 131 -4.73 0.75 2.86
C ASN A 131 -4.55 1.88 3.88
N ILE A 132 -3.39 1.96 4.48
CA ILE A 132 -3.12 2.86 5.61
C ILE A 132 -1.84 3.62 5.35
N ILE A 133 -1.85 4.92 5.69
CA ILE A 133 -0.67 5.75 5.78
C ILE A 133 -0.71 6.57 7.06
N ILE A 134 0.46 6.88 7.61
CA ILE A 134 0.61 7.63 8.86
C ILE A 134 1.35 8.93 8.58
N GLU A 135 0.80 10.02 9.06
CA GLU A 135 1.46 11.32 9.08
C GLU A 135 1.13 12.06 10.38
N ASN A 136 2.15 12.49 11.11
CA ASN A 136 2.00 13.33 12.32
C ASN A 136 0.95 12.82 13.33
N SER A 137 0.99 11.52 13.66
CA SER A 137 0.04 10.84 14.56
C SER A 137 -1.39 10.75 14.03
N VAL A 138 -1.60 11.04 12.76
CA VAL A 138 -2.85 10.85 12.06
C VAL A 138 -2.71 9.66 11.12
N ILE A 139 -3.69 8.77 11.17
CA ILE A 139 -3.83 7.63 10.27
C ILE A 139 -4.90 7.97 9.24
N TYR A 140 -4.57 7.85 7.97
CA TYR A 140 -5.51 7.92 6.86
C TYR A 140 -5.76 6.52 6.34
N VAL A 141 -7.03 6.17 6.18
CA VAL A 141 -7.46 4.80 5.85
C VAL A 141 -8.45 4.81 4.72
N SER A 142 -8.11 4.15 3.62
CA SER A 142 -9.07 3.80 2.57
C SER A 142 -9.38 2.31 2.60
N ASP A 143 -10.58 1.93 2.16
CA ASP A 143 -11.02 0.55 2.23
C ASP A 143 -11.65 0.03 0.94
N ASN A 144 -11.86 -1.29 0.90
CA ASN A 144 -12.54 -2.00 -0.19
C ASN A 144 -14.07 -1.90 -0.16
N ILE A 145 -14.65 -1.03 0.67
CA ILE A 145 -16.10 -0.78 0.77
C ILE A 145 -16.45 0.60 0.22
N GLY A 146 -15.44 1.47 0.05
CA GLY A 146 -15.57 2.83 -0.45
C GLY A 146 -15.55 3.89 0.64
N TYR A 147 -15.16 3.55 1.87
CA TYR A 147 -14.90 4.53 2.91
C TYR A 147 -13.46 5.01 2.86
N PHE A 148 -13.32 6.29 3.14
CA PHE A 148 -12.05 6.93 3.43
C PHE A 148 -12.21 7.76 4.70
N TYR A 149 -11.33 7.58 5.68
CA TYR A 149 -11.42 8.26 6.95
C TYR A 149 -10.06 8.60 7.53
N SER A 150 -10.04 9.56 8.43
CA SER A 150 -8.86 10.03 9.12
C SER A 150 -9.05 9.95 10.62
N LEU A 151 -8.06 9.37 11.31
CA LEU A 151 -8.08 9.09 12.74
C LEU A 151 -6.82 9.64 13.40
N ASN A 152 -6.95 10.55 14.36
CA ASN A 152 -5.85 10.90 15.24
C ASN A 152 -5.77 9.88 16.38
N TYR A 153 -4.76 9.02 16.37
CA TYR A 153 -4.67 7.93 17.33
C TYR A 153 -4.10 8.36 18.68
N LYS A 154 -3.31 9.45 18.77
CA LYS A 154 -2.86 10.01 20.05
C LYS A 154 -4.05 10.57 20.86
N ASN A 155 -4.90 11.32 20.19
CA ASN A 155 -6.10 11.89 20.83
C ASN A 155 -7.31 10.95 20.78
N LYS A 156 -7.17 9.77 20.17
CA LYS A 156 -8.24 8.77 19.99
C LYS A 156 -9.50 9.33 19.33
N LYS A 157 -9.34 10.27 18.39
CA LYS A 157 -10.43 11.02 17.76
C LYS A 157 -10.52 10.74 16.26
N LEU A 158 -11.70 10.35 15.78
CA LEU A 158 -12.01 10.35 14.36
C LEU A 158 -12.12 11.81 13.90
N LEU A 159 -11.28 12.20 12.95
CA LEU A 159 -11.26 13.57 12.43
C LEU A 159 -12.35 13.78 11.38
N TRP A 160 -12.41 12.90 10.40
CA TRP A 160 -13.46 12.88 9.38
C TRP A 160 -13.61 11.48 8.79
N ALA A 161 -14.76 11.23 8.16
CA ALA A 161 -15.04 10.01 7.41
C ALA A 161 -15.97 10.31 6.25
N LYS A 162 -15.64 9.84 5.07
CA LYS A 162 -16.41 10.02 3.84
C LYS A 162 -16.68 8.67 3.20
N ASN A 163 -17.84 8.54 2.54
CA ASN A 163 -18.18 7.38 1.72
C ASN A 163 -18.18 7.81 0.26
N TYR A 164 -17.25 7.27 -0.51
CA TYR A 164 -17.12 7.53 -1.94
C TYR A 164 -17.93 6.54 -2.80
N LYS A 165 -18.53 5.52 -2.16
CA LYS A 165 -19.39 4.49 -2.76
C LYS A 165 -18.68 3.54 -3.73
N ILE A 166 -17.42 3.75 -4.03
CA ILE A 166 -16.58 2.93 -4.90
C ILE A 166 -15.37 2.46 -4.09
N PRO A 167 -15.04 1.15 -4.10
CA PRO A 167 -13.87 0.62 -3.42
C PRO A 167 -12.58 1.25 -3.90
N PHE A 168 -11.69 1.60 -2.99
CA PHE A 168 -10.35 2.04 -3.30
C PHE A 168 -9.41 0.84 -3.49
N ARG A 169 -8.49 0.94 -4.45
CA ARG A 169 -7.51 -0.11 -4.72
C ARG A 169 -6.06 0.36 -4.66
N SER A 170 -5.80 1.63 -4.87
CA SER A 170 -4.45 2.16 -4.79
C SER A 170 -4.02 2.44 -3.36
N ASN A 171 -2.72 2.56 -3.16
CA ASN A 171 -2.19 3.14 -1.93
C ASN A 171 -2.55 4.61 -1.83
N ILE A 172 -2.55 5.10 -0.59
CA ILE A 172 -2.75 6.51 -0.29
C ILE A 172 -1.39 7.21 -0.41
N LYS A 173 -1.35 8.35 -1.09
CA LYS A 173 -0.20 9.23 -1.11
C LYS A 173 -0.59 10.60 -0.58
N ILE A 174 0.28 11.19 0.22
CA ILE A 174 0.07 12.51 0.82
C ILE A 174 1.14 13.46 0.30
N PHE A 175 0.71 14.61 -0.15
CA PHE A 175 1.58 15.72 -0.50
C PHE A 175 0.99 17.01 0.04
N GLU A 176 1.69 17.67 0.96
CA GLU A 176 1.22 18.86 1.68
C GLU A 176 -0.16 18.65 2.32
N ASN A 177 -1.17 19.43 1.93
CA ASN A 177 -2.55 19.33 2.40
C ASN A 177 -3.46 18.53 1.46
N LYS A 178 -2.88 17.69 0.60
CA LYS A 178 -3.61 16.92 -0.41
C LYS A 178 -3.33 15.44 -0.26
N ILE A 179 -4.33 14.63 -0.57
CA ILE A 179 -4.23 13.19 -0.64
C ILE A 179 -4.57 12.74 -2.05
N ILE A 180 -3.80 11.78 -2.57
CA ILE A 180 -4.02 11.17 -3.88
C ILE A 180 -4.23 9.69 -3.68
N LEU A 181 -5.28 9.16 -4.28
CA LEU A 181 -5.57 7.72 -4.35
C LEU A 181 -6.48 7.42 -5.54
N ALA A 182 -6.53 6.14 -5.96
CA ALA A 182 -7.39 5.70 -7.04
C ALA A 182 -8.37 4.61 -6.59
N ASP A 183 -9.53 4.58 -7.22
CA ASP A 183 -10.56 3.56 -7.01
C ASP A 183 -10.36 2.35 -7.94
N GLN A 184 -11.26 1.36 -7.82
CA GLN A 184 -11.23 0.16 -8.66
C GLN A 184 -11.58 0.41 -10.14
N ASN A 185 -12.15 1.57 -10.48
CA ASN A 185 -12.49 1.95 -11.84
C ASN A 185 -11.38 2.80 -12.50
N ASN A 186 -10.18 2.83 -11.90
CA ASN A 186 -9.03 3.63 -12.33
C ASN A 186 -9.27 5.15 -12.30
N VAL A 187 -10.23 5.60 -11.51
CA VAL A 187 -10.44 7.03 -11.30
C VAL A 187 -9.54 7.51 -10.17
N SER A 188 -8.72 8.52 -10.43
CA SER A 188 -7.86 9.15 -9.43
C SER A 188 -8.55 10.33 -8.77
N TYR A 189 -8.39 10.42 -7.44
CA TYR A 189 -8.96 11.47 -6.62
C TYR A 189 -7.88 12.31 -6.00
N LEU A 190 -8.04 13.63 -6.09
CA LEU A 190 -7.33 14.59 -5.27
C LEU A 190 -8.28 15.04 -4.15
N ILE A 191 -7.87 14.83 -2.91
CA ILE A 191 -8.71 15.00 -1.71
C ILE A 191 -8.04 15.97 -0.77
N ASN A 192 -8.82 16.84 -0.13
CA ASN A 192 -8.37 17.71 0.94
C ASN A 192 -8.07 16.86 2.20
N LYS A 193 -6.85 16.93 2.68
CA LYS A 193 -6.38 16.17 3.83
C LYS A 193 -7.12 16.52 5.14
N SER A 194 -7.53 17.76 5.29
CA SER A 194 -8.12 18.27 6.54
C SER A 194 -9.54 17.80 6.77
N ASN A 195 -10.34 17.61 5.70
CA ASN A 195 -11.77 17.34 5.82
C ASN A 195 -12.29 16.20 4.94
N GLY A 196 -11.43 15.63 4.09
CA GLY A 196 -11.80 14.54 3.19
C GLY A 196 -12.66 14.97 2.00
N ASP A 197 -12.74 16.24 1.65
CA ASP A 197 -13.52 16.70 0.50
C ASP A 197 -12.75 16.48 -0.80
N ARG A 198 -13.50 16.14 -1.87
CA ARG A 198 -12.93 15.98 -3.22
C ARG A 198 -12.55 17.34 -3.78
N LEU A 199 -11.29 17.54 -4.10
CA LEU A 199 -10.79 18.71 -4.80
C LEU A 199 -10.82 18.53 -6.31
N LYS A 200 -10.48 17.32 -6.79
CA LYS A 200 -10.46 16.98 -8.22
C LYS A 200 -10.69 15.49 -8.41
N ILE A 201 -11.36 15.14 -9.50
CA ILE A 201 -11.51 13.78 -10.00
C ILE A 201 -10.84 13.73 -11.37
N ILE A 202 -9.99 12.74 -11.57
CA ILE A 202 -9.21 12.54 -12.80
C ILE A 202 -9.54 11.13 -13.28
N PRO A 203 -10.43 10.97 -14.27
CA PRO A 203 -10.60 9.69 -14.93
C PRO A 203 -9.30 9.34 -15.63
N THR A 204 -8.88 8.10 -15.52
CA THR A 204 -7.78 7.55 -16.33
C THR A 204 -8.40 6.60 -17.32
N GLU A 205 -8.20 6.87 -18.60
CA GLU A 205 -8.65 6.02 -19.69
C GLU A 205 -7.94 4.66 -19.68
#